data_22271ca2e7575d8fed6c62ab0a1bfa48
#
_entry.id   22271ca2e7575d8fed6c62ab0a1bfa48
#
_cell.length_a   1.000
_cell.length_b   1.000
_cell.length_c   1.000
_cell.angle_alpha   90.00
_cell.angle_beta   90.00
_cell.angle_gamma   90.00
#
_symmetry.space_group_name_H-M   'P 1'
#
loop_
_entity.id
_entity.type
_entity.pdbx_description
1 polymer ?
#
loop_
_entity_poly.entity_id
_entity_poly.type
_entity_poly.pdbx_seq_one_letter_code
_entity_poly.pdbx_strand_id
1 'polypeptide(L)'
;MKQTFSFTAILTFVFFLTGCCDESAQDYIIIDSIDVNAFDEDYVDDTVPNEGFPELYAIIRINGVNDFTSEVSYSQALPASIDLESFLFIGEEMNLQVEILIFDDDEATTEDFIGSTTFVPSDFLLQRNRRETVQGGFLELDLLLKWECDS
;
A
#
# COMPACT_ATOMS: atom_id res chain seq x y z
N MET A 1 19.01 53.46 45.67
CA MET A 1 19.40 52.89 44.37
C MET A 1 18.68 51.54 44.24
N LYS A 2 17.64 51.48 43.39
CA LYS A 2 16.93 50.23 43.07
C LYS A 2 17.31 49.84 41.65
N GLN A 3 18.04 48.72 41.51
CA GLN A 3 18.35 48.14 40.19
C GLN A 3 17.21 47.26 39.77
N THR A 4 16.59 47.60 38.64
CA THR A 4 15.57 46.80 37.97
C THR A 4 16.28 45.91 36.98
N PHE A 5 16.26 44.59 37.20
CA PHE A 5 16.72 43.60 36.24
C PHE A 5 15.58 43.31 35.23
N SER A 6 15.80 43.67 33.98
CA SER A 6 14.92 43.36 32.87
C SER A 6 15.29 41.95 32.33
N PHE A 7 14.40 41.01 32.49
CA PHE A 7 14.55 39.66 31.90
C PHE A 7 13.96 39.68 30.49
N THR A 8 14.83 39.68 29.48
CA THR A 8 14.42 39.54 28.09
C THR A 8 14.30 38.03 27.82
N ALA A 9 13.07 37.51 27.73
CA ALA A 9 12.81 36.15 27.32
C ALA A 9 13.02 36.05 25.80
N ILE A 10 14.06 35.35 25.38
CA ILE A 10 14.27 34.99 23.97
C ILE A 10 13.38 33.77 23.68
N LEU A 11 12.27 34.01 22.99
CA LEU A 11 11.40 32.98 22.49
C LEU A 11 12.03 32.35 21.24
N THR A 12 12.75 31.25 21.43
CA THR A 12 13.31 30.47 20.31
C THR A 12 12.18 29.72 19.61
N PHE A 13 11.74 30.24 18.48
CA PHE A 13 10.78 29.58 17.62
C PHE A 13 11.53 28.47 16.87
N VAL A 14 11.39 27.23 17.34
CA VAL A 14 11.86 26.04 16.61
C VAL A 14 10.89 25.80 15.47
N PHE A 15 11.23 26.25 14.26
CA PHE A 15 10.56 25.80 13.05
C PHE A 15 10.88 24.32 12.86
N PHE A 16 9.91 23.46 13.16
CA PHE A 16 9.90 22.12 12.60
C PHE A 16 9.68 22.30 11.10
N LEU A 17 10.76 22.21 10.34
CA LEU A 17 10.69 21.99 8.91
C LEU A 17 10.14 20.57 8.72
N THR A 18 8.82 20.42 8.74
CA THR A 18 8.20 19.29 8.08
C THR A 18 8.57 19.45 6.60
N GLY A 19 9.42 18.55 6.12
CA GLY A 19 9.83 18.57 4.72
C GLY A 19 8.58 18.42 3.84
N CYS A 20 8.03 19.57 3.43
CA CYS A 20 7.12 19.62 2.30
C CYS A 20 7.97 19.40 1.06
N CYS A 21 7.58 18.43 0.22
CA CYS A 21 8.13 18.35 -1.12
C CYS A 21 7.93 19.73 -1.81
N ASP A 22 8.92 20.16 -2.56
CA ASP A 22 8.79 21.35 -3.40
C ASP A 22 7.65 21.10 -4.41
N GLU A 23 6.82 22.11 -4.74
CA GLU A 23 5.76 22.00 -5.74
C GLU A 23 6.29 21.57 -7.13
N SER A 24 7.59 21.71 -7.35
CA SER A 24 8.28 21.28 -8.57
C SER A 24 8.86 19.85 -8.48
N ALA A 25 8.86 19.23 -7.29
CA ALA A 25 9.37 17.88 -7.11
C ALA A 25 8.38 16.87 -7.69
N GLN A 26 8.88 15.88 -8.39
CA GLN A 26 8.08 14.79 -8.90
C GLN A 26 7.74 13.86 -7.71
N ASP A 27 6.46 13.83 -7.35
CA ASP A 27 5.99 12.90 -6.32
C ASP A 27 5.96 11.48 -6.89
N TYR A 28 6.35 10.51 -6.08
CA TYR A 28 6.16 9.11 -6.39
C TYR A 28 5.72 8.31 -5.16
N ILE A 29 5.06 7.21 -5.42
CA ILE A 29 4.52 6.31 -4.42
C ILE A 29 5.24 4.98 -4.53
N ILE A 30 5.67 4.44 -3.40
CA ILE A 30 6.11 3.07 -3.27
C ILE A 30 5.05 2.31 -2.48
N ILE A 31 4.58 1.19 -2.99
CA ILE A 31 3.79 0.23 -2.22
C ILE A 31 4.74 -0.85 -1.73
N ASP A 32 4.99 -0.89 -0.42
CA ASP A 32 5.87 -1.90 0.19
C ASP A 32 5.19 -3.26 0.29
N SER A 33 3.96 -3.26 0.78
CA SER A 33 3.18 -4.48 0.99
C SER A 33 1.69 -4.20 0.91
N ILE A 34 0.93 -5.27 0.79
CA ILE A 34 -0.53 -5.28 0.84
C ILE A 34 -0.94 -6.15 2.01
N ASP A 35 -1.83 -5.65 2.87
CA ASP A 35 -2.53 -6.48 3.83
C ASP A 35 -3.91 -6.82 3.25
N VAL A 36 -4.19 -8.11 3.04
CA VAL A 36 -5.51 -8.61 2.65
C VAL A 36 -6.34 -8.70 3.93
N ASN A 37 -7.35 -7.84 4.05
CA ASN A 37 -8.18 -7.76 5.25
C ASN A 37 -9.41 -8.66 5.18
N ALA A 38 -10.00 -8.76 3.98
CA ALA A 38 -11.19 -9.58 3.74
C ALA A 38 -11.27 -10.01 2.28
N PHE A 39 -11.91 -11.14 2.04
CA PHE A 39 -12.40 -11.63 0.75
C PHE A 39 -13.71 -12.39 0.98
N ASP A 40 -14.27 -13.04 -0.04
CA ASP A 40 -15.54 -13.74 0.03
C ASP A 40 -15.52 -14.82 1.14
N GLU A 41 -16.47 -14.74 2.09
CA GLU A 41 -16.59 -15.71 3.19
C GLU A 41 -16.95 -17.13 2.67
N ASP A 42 -17.49 -17.23 1.46
CA ASP A 42 -17.82 -18.51 0.81
C ASP A 42 -16.61 -19.12 0.09
N TYR A 43 -15.47 -18.41 0.03
CA TYR A 43 -14.24 -18.96 -0.52
C TYR A 43 -13.75 -20.15 0.32
N VAL A 44 -13.54 -21.27 -0.33
CA VAL A 44 -13.03 -22.50 0.31
C VAL A 44 -11.75 -22.89 -0.41
N ASP A 45 -10.64 -22.84 0.31
CA ASP A 45 -9.39 -23.45 -0.11
C ASP A 45 -9.61 -24.95 -0.31
N ASP A 46 -9.41 -25.47 -1.52
CA ASP A 46 -9.74 -26.84 -1.91
C ASP A 46 -8.57 -27.83 -1.78
N THR A 47 -7.34 -27.35 -1.58
CA THR A 47 -6.14 -28.18 -1.56
C THR A 47 -5.94 -28.96 -0.28
N VAL A 48 -6.33 -28.41 0.88
CA VAL A 48 -6.19 -29.10 2.16
C VAL A 48 -7.44 -28.93 3.02
N PRO A 49 -8.43 -29.83 2.94
CA PRO A 49 -9.60 -29.76 3.79
C PRO A 49 -9.19 -29.78 5.27
N ASN A 50 -9.38 -28.64 5.97
CA ASN A 50 -9.13 -28.39 7.39
C ASN A 50 -7.70 -27.99 7.82
N GLU A 51 -6.79 -27.70 6.94
CA GLU A 51 -5.48 -27.21 7.33
C GLU A 51 -5.12 -25.94 6.56
N GLY A 52 -5.57 -24.82 6.93
CA GLY A 52 -4.87 -23.69 6.45
C GLY A 52 -5.70 -22.50 6.03
N PHE A 53 -5.01 -21.48 5.91
CA PHE A 53 -5.39 -20.24 5.28
C PHE A 53 -4.78 -20.24 3.88
N PRO A 54 -5.36 -19.58 2.90
CA PRO A 54 -4.83 -19.54 1.54
C PRO A 54 -3.40 -19.00 1.48
N GLU A 55 -2.62 -19.49 0.54
CA GLU A 55 -1.26 -19.05 0.24
C GLU A 55 -1.31 -17.98 -0.84
N LEU A 56 -1.46 -16.73 -0.41
CA LEU A 56 -1.81 -15.62 -1.28
C LEU A 56 -0.64 -15.06 -2.06
N TYR A 57 -0.87 -14.69 -3.32
CA TYR A 57 0.00 -13.82 -4.08
C TYR A 57 -0.79 -12.76 -4.85
N ALA A 58 -0.09 -11.69 -5.25
CA ALA A 58 -0.68 -10.56 -5.94
C ALA A 58 -0.12 -10.41 -7.35
N ILE A 59 -0.98 -10.09 -8.31
CA ILE A 59 -0.57 -9.58 -9.63
C ILE A 59 -0.99 -8.12 -9.72
N ILE A 60 -0.04 -7.24 -10.04
CA ILE A 60 -0.32 -5.83 -10.33
C ILE A 60 -0.38 -5.65 -11.84
N ARG A 61 -1.46 -5.04 -12.30
CA ARG A 61 -1.66 -4.62 -13.68
C ARG A 61 -1.73 -3.11 -13.77
N ILE A 62 -0.99 -2.54 -14.70
CA ILE A 62 -1.08 -1.13 -15.03
C ILE A 62 -1.73 -1.01 -16.41
N ASN A 63 -2.85 -0.30 -16.47
CA ASN A 63 -3.63 -0.12 -17.70
C ASN A 63 -3.94 -1.46 -18.42
N GLY A 64 -4.25 -2.50 -17.64
CA GLY A 64 -4.62 -3.84 -18.11
C GLY A 64 -3.46 -4.75 -18.53
N VAL A 65 -2.20 -4.32 -18.35
CA VAL A 65 -1.00 -5.11 -18.62
C VAL A 65 -0.37 -5.57 -17.31
N ASN A 66 -0.03 -6.85 -17.20
CA ASN A 66 0.69 -7.37 -16.03
C ASN A 66 2.07 -6.71 -15.97
N ASP A 67 2.35 -6.05 -14.84
CA ASP A 67 3.59 -5.34 -14.60
C ASP A 67 4.44 -6.03 -13.52
N PHE A 68 3.78 -6.59 -12.51
CA PHE A 68 4.44 -7.25 -11.39
C PHE A 68 3.64 -8.47 -10.91
N THR A 69 4.35 -9.49 -10.42
CA THR A 69 3.78 -10.63 -9.69
C THR A 69 4.61 -10.81 -8.42
N SER A 70 3.96 -10.82 -7.27
CA SER A 70 4.64 -11.02 -5.98
C SER A 70 5.11 -12.47 -5.81
N GLU A 71 5.98 -12.69 -4.84
CA GLU A 71 6.15 -14.03 -4.29
C GLU A 71 4.88 -14.47 -3.55
N VAL A 72 4.73 -15.79 -3.40
CA VAL A 72 3.64 -16.40 -2.63
C VAL A 72 3.87 -16.14 -1.15
N SER A 73 2.86 -15.66 -0.46
CA SER A 73 2.90 -15.50 0.99
C SER A 73 2.74 -16.86 1.67
N TYR A 74 3.29 -16.99 2.88
CA TYR A 74 2.99 -18.18 3.68
C TYR A 74 1.51 -18.16 4.13
N SER A 75 0.90 -19.35 4.18
CA SER A 75 -0.45 -19.55 4.72
C SER A 75 -0.62 -18.85 6.08
N GLN A 76 -1.53 -17.90 6.17
CA GLN A 76 -1.78 -17.10 7.36
C GLN A 76 -3.23 -16.61 7.45
N ALA A 77 -3.70 -16.43 8.69
CA ALA A 77 -5.02 -15.86 8.92
C ALA A 77 -5.08 -14.39 8.49
N LEU A 78 -6.27 -13.93 8.11
CA LEU A 78 -6.50 -12.51 7.85
C LEU A 78 -6.29 -11.63 9.11
N PRO A 79 -5.69 -10.45 8.97
CA PRO A 79 -5.12 -9.91 7.74
C PRO A 79 -3.87 -10.66 7.30
N ALA A 80 -3.79 -11.01 6.02
CA ALA A 80 -2.64 -11.68 5.42
C ALA A 80 -1.79 -10.66 4.66
N SER A 81 -0.46 -10.65 4.90
CA SER A 81 0.44 -9.67 4.29
C SER A 81 1.19 -10.26 3.10
N ILE A 82 1.18 -9.54 1.98
CA ILE A 82 1.91 -9.85 0.74
C ILE A 82 2.96 -8.77 0.52
N ASP A 83 4.25 -9.16 0.42
CA ASP A 83 5.35 -8.26 0.11
C ASP A 83 5.37 -7.93 -1.39
N LEU A 84 5.50 -6.65 -1.74
CA LEU A 84 5.59 -6.17 -3.11
C LEU A 84 7.00 -5.70 -3.51
N GLU A 85 8.00 -6.02 -2.71
CA GLU A 85 9.40 -5.65 -2.99
C GLU A 85 9.59 -4.14 -3.26
N SER A 86 8.77 -3.29 -2.64
CA SER A 86 8.78 -1.83 -2.85
C SER A 86 8.39 -1.44 -4.27
N PHE A 87 7.21 -1.87 -4.74
CA PHE A 87 6.70 -1.54 -6.07
C PHE A 87 6.47 -0.03 -6.23
N LEU A 88 7.06 0.55 -7.27
CA LEU A 88 7.16 2.01 -7.47
C LEU A 88 6.23 2.50 -8.59
N PHE A 89 5.46 3.57 -8.32
CA PHE A 89 4.72 4.35 -9.31
C PHE A 89 5.35 5.74 -9.48
N ILE A 90 5.72 6.11 -10.70
CA ILE A 90 6.35 7.39 -11.01
C ILE A 90 5.77 8.02 -12.29
N GLY A 91 5.81 9.35 -12.36
CA GLY A 91 5.48 10.09 -13.58
C GLY A 91 4.07 9.81 -14.10
N GLU A 92 3.97 9.37 -15.35
CA GLU A 92 2.68 9.13 -16.00
C GLU A 92 1.92 7.96 -15.39
N GLU A 93 2.59 6.98 -14.80
CA GLU A 93 1.99 5.82 -14.14
C GLU A 93 1.11 6.21 -12.96
N MET A 94 1.42 7.31 -12.30
CA MET A 94 0.62 7.86 -11.21
C MET A 94 -0.83 8.16 -11.60
N ASN A 95 -1.10 8.37 -12.89
CA ASN A 95 -2.42 8.70 -13.41
C ASN A 95 -3.08 7.54 -14.18
N LEU A 96 -2.44 6.38 -14.21
CA LEU A 96 -2.99 5.19 -14.84
C LEU A 96 -3.85 4.40 -13.86
N GLN A 97 -4.80 3.64 -14.40
CA GLN A 97 -5.56 2.70 -13.60
C GLN A 97 -4.67 1.51 -13.23
N VAL A 98 -4.57 1.26 -11.95
CA VAL A 98 -3.90 0.09 -11.38
C VAL A 98 -4.97 -0.90 -10.93
N GLU A 99 -4.79 -2.16 -11.27
CA GLU A 99 -5.58 -3.28 -10.78
C GLU A 99 -4.67 -4.20 -9.97
N ILE A 100 -5.11 -4.57 -8.78
CA ILE A 100 -4.47 -5.61 -7.97
C ILE A 100 -5.40 -6.82 -7.99
N LEU A 101 -4.86 -7.95 -8.43
CA LEU A 101 -5.54 -9.24 -8.40
C LEU A 101 -4.89 -10.09 -7.32
N ILE A 102 -5.71 -10.76 -6.51
CA ILE A 102 -5.26 -11.69 -5.49
C ILE A 102 -5.66 -13.10 -5.91
N PHE A 103 -4.70 -14.01 -5.78
CA PHE A 103 -4.85 -15.43 -6.08
C PHE A 103 -4.41 -16.26 -4.89
N ASP A 104 -4.92 -17.48 -4.81
CA ASP A 104 -4.40 -18.54 -3.97
C ASP A 104 -3.47 -19.44 -4.81
N ASP A 105 -2.31 -19.78 -4.26
CA ASP A 105 -1.30 -20.63 -4.92
C ASP A 105 -1.49 -22.08 -4.49
N ASP A 106 -2.19 -22.82 -5.31
CA ASP A 106 -2.39 -24.25 -5.11
C ASP A 106 -1.31 -25.07 -5.80
N GLU A 107 -0.31 -25.54 -5.08
CA GLU A 107 0.81 -26.33 -5.64
C GLU A 107 0.39 -27.48 -6.58
N ALA A 108 -0.83 -27.99 -6.47
CA ALA A 108 -1.29 -29.18 -7.15
C ALA A 108 -2.43 -28.96 -8.17
N THR A 109 -3.03 -27.80 -8.22
CA THR A 109 -4.21 -27.48 -9.05
C THR A 109 -4.02 -26.21 -9.86
N THR A 110 -5.09 -25.63 -10.35
CA THR A 110 -5.06 -24.31 -11.02
C THR A 110 -5.17 -23.21 -9.96
N GLU A 111 -4.35 -22.19 -10.12
CA GLU A 111 -4.40 -20.95 -9.32
C GLU A 111 -5.85 -20.46 -9.18
N ASP A 112 -6.31 -20.26 -7.96
CA ASP A 112 -7.67 -19.81 -7.69
C ASP A 112 -7.72 -18.29 -7.52
N PHE A 113 -8.53 -17.66 -8.37
CA PHE A 113 -8.75 -16.22 -8.31
C PHE A 113 -9.67 -15.87 -7.14
N ILE A 114 -9.16 -15.10 -6.16
CA ILE A 114 -9.91 -14.64 -4.99
C ILE A 114 -10.67 -13.34 -5.28
N GLY A 115 -10.03 -12.38 -5.94
CA GLY A 115 -10.67 -11.10 -6.23
C GLY A 115 -9.73 -10.07 -6.80
N SER A 116 -10.28 -8.92 -7.19
CA SER A 116 -9.49 -7.77 -7.62
C SER A 116 -10.05 -6.45 -7.12
N THR A 117 -9.18 -5.45 -7.04
CA THR A 117 -9.55 -4.06 -6.79
C THR A 117 -8.80 -3.13 -7.72
N THR A 118 -9.34 -1.93 -7.93
CA THR A 118 -8.71 -0.93 -8.81
C THR A 118 -8.60 0.42 -8.12
N PHE A 119 -7.54 1.16 -8.41
CA PHE A 119 -7.33 2.52 -7.93
C PHE A 119 -6.48 3.32 -8.92
N VAL A 120 -6.35 4.61 -8.69
CA VAL A 120 -5.42 5.49 -9.39
C VAL A 120 -4.46 6.06 -8.35
N PRO A 121 -3.13 5.84 -8.46
CA PRO A 121 -2.18 6.27 -7.43
C PRO A 121 -2.26 7.75 -7.07
N SER A 122 -2.52 8.63 -8.06
CA SER A 122 -2.65 10.07 -7.82
C SER A 122 -3.82 10.46 -6.90
N ASP A 123 -4.82 9.59 -6.70
CA ASP A 123 -5.93 9.87 -5.78
C ASP A 123 -5.46 9.94 -4.32
N PHE A 124 -4.33 9.31 -4.00
CA PHE A 124 -3.74 9.32 -2.65
C PHE A 124 -2.88 10.55 -2.37
N LEU A 125 -2.50 11.35 -3.39
CA LEU A 125 -1.62 12.51 -3.25
C LEU A 125 -2.12 13.55 -2.25
N LEU A 126 -3.44 13.71 -2.13
CA LEU A 126 -4.02 14.77 -1.28
C LEU A 126 -3.83 14.48 0.22
N GLN A 127 -3.88 13.22 0.62
CA GLN A 127 -3.85 12.83 2.03
C GLN A 127 -2.47 12.32 2.46
N ARG A 128 -1.72 11.72 1.55
CA ARG A 128 -0.38 11.15 1.79
C ARG A 128 -0.34 10.24 3.03
N ASN A 129 -1.39 9.45 3.20
CA ASN A 129 -1.44 8.48 4.28
C ASN A 129 -0.41 7.37 4.03
N ARG A 130 0.10 6.78 5.10
CA ARG A 130 1.00 5.61 5.01
C ARG A 130 0.23 4.31 4.77
N ARG A 131 -1.07 4.35 4.89
CA ARG A 131 -1.97 3.22 4.67
C ARG A 131 -3.23 3.74 4.00
N GLU A 132 -3.58 3.12 2.88
CA GLU A 132 -4.81 3.40 2.15
C GLU A 132 -5.59 2.12 1.94
N THR A 133 -6.88 2.14 2.23
CA THR A 133 -7.76 0.99 2.03
C THR A 133 -8.42 1.09 0.67
N VAL A 134 -8.32 0.02 -0.12
CA VAL A 134 -8.99 -0.12 -1.42
C VAL A 134 -9.90 -1.34 -1.40
N GLN A 135 -11.04 -1.27 -2.07
CA GLN A 135 -12.05 -2.31 -2.06
C GLN A 135 -12.54 -2.63 -3.46
N GLY A 136 -12.78 -3.93 -3.73
CA GLY A 136 -13.34 -4.43 -4.97
C GLY A 136 -14.20 -5.68 -4.73
N GLY A 137 -15.52 -5.55 -4.86
CA GLY A 137 -16.42 -6.63 -4.49
C GLY A 137 -16.33 -7.00 -3.01
N PHE A 138 -15.96 -8.23 -2.71
CA PHE A 138 -15.72 -8.72 -1.34
C PHE A 138 -14.28 -8.54 -0.88
N LEU A 139 -13.36 -8.20 -1.80
CA LEU A 139 -11.94 -8.01 -1.49
C LEU A 139 -11.71 -6.64 -0.84
N GLU A 140 -11.06 -6.63 0.32
CA GLU A 140 -10.58 -5.44 1.00
C GLU A 140 -9.08 -5.54 1.23
N LEU A 141 -8.33 -4.54 0.73
CA LEU A 141 -6.88 -4.46 0.86
C LEU A 141 -6.47 -3.16 1.54
N ASP A 142 -5.49 -3.24 2.42
CA ASP A 142 -4.73 -2.09 2.88
C ASP A 142 -3.39 -2.03 2.15
N LEU A 143 -3.13 -0.93 1.46
CA LEU A 143 -1.85 -0.65 0.80
C LEU A 143 -0.94 0.07 1.79
N LEU A 144 0.26 -0.48 2.03
CA LEU A 144 1.26 0.18 2.87
C LEU A 144 2.18 1.03 2.00
N LEU A 145 2.05 2.36 2.14
CA LEU A 145 2.63 3.34 1.24
C LEU A 145 3.85 4.04 1.85
N LYS A 146 4.84 4.29 1.01
CA LYS A 146 5.92 5.27 1.23
C LYS A 146 5.82 6.37 0.20
N TRP A 147 6.08 7.58 0.64
CA TRP A 147 6.06 8.78 -0.18
C TRP A 147 7.48 9.33 -0.28
N GLU A 148 7.93 9.52 -1.47
CA GLU A 148 9.22 10.14 -1.72
C GLU A 148 9.05 11.28 -2.72
N CYS A 149 9.97 12.25 -2.66
CA CYS A 149 10.01 13.39 -3.56
C CYS A 149 11.38 13.44 -4.18
N ASP A 150 11.45 13.71 -5.47
CA ASP A 150 12.73 14.04 -6.13
C ASP A 150 13.29 15.33 -5.52
N SER A 151 14.50 15.28 -4.97
CA SER A 151 15.19 16.38 -4.29
C SER A 151 16.22 17.07 -5.19
#